data_6cce0ffde5e1d698896ec5645170e6aa
#
_entry.id   6cce0ffde5e1d698896ec5645170e6aa
#
_cell.length_a   1.000
_cell.length_b   1.000
_cell.length_c   1.000
_cell.angle_alpha   90.00
_cell.angle_beta   90.00
_cell.angle_gamma   90.00
#
_symmetry.space_group_name_H-M   'P 1'
#
loop_
_entity.id
_entity.type
_entity.pdbx_description
1 polymer ?
#
loop_
_entity_poly.entity_id
_entity_poly.type
_entity_poly.pdbx_seq_one_letter_code
_entity_poly.pdbx_strand_id
1 'polypeptide(L)'
;FTAGCTLLGFFTITPYLLPAYVSKRVEPKQLGYATATLTTGVIAGILVARAGSGIVAEHLGWRAVYFIATSLMLGITIALPFIMERPRGGDKRATHPYPALLVSTLGLLKAHPSVILSGSVQGLSFGVFLAVWLGLGLHLTSPQMGYGVDVVGYLAAFSVLNLVTTARLGRWADGVGPRRARLYLSVVQVAGVALLYVFGHSLFLLMIPIVMMN
;
A
#
# COMPACT_ATOMS: atom_id res chain seq x y z
N PHE A 1 -10.36 -2.61 -20.76
CA PHE A 1 -9.54 -2.07 -19.67
C PHE A 1 -10.25 -2.27 -18.32
N THR A 2 -11.48 -1.79 -18.14
CA THR A 2 -12.23 -1.83 -16.85
C THR A 2 -12.39 -3.27 -16.33
N ALA A 3 -12.80 -4.21 -17.17
CA ALA A 3 -12.93 -5.62 -16.77
C ALA A 3 -11.59 -6.22 -16.29
N GLY A 4 -10.48 -5.89 -16.96
CA GLY A 4 -9.14 -6.31 -16.54
C GLY A 4 -8.77 -5.74 -15.18
N CYS A 5 -9.01 -4.45 -14.93
CA CYS A 5 -8.78 -3.81 -13.64
C CYS A 5 -9.64 -4.41 -12.52
N THR A 6 -10.89 -4.74 -12.80
CA THR A 6 -11.79 -5.40 -11.83
C THR A 6 -11.28 -6.79 -11.46
N LEU A 7 -10.87 -7.61 -12.43
CA LEU A 7 -10.28 -8.92 -12.19
C LEU A 7 -8.97 -8.78 -11.38
N LEU A 8 -8.12 -7.84 -11.73
CA LEU A 8 -6.87 -7.59 -11.05
C LEU A 8 -7.12 -7.21 -9.58
N GLY A 9 -8.08 -6.31 -9.31
CA GLY A 9 -8.49 -5.95 -7.96
C GLY A 9 -9.03 -7.14 -7.17
N PHE A 10 -9.81 -8.02 -7.79
CA PHE A 10 -10.33 -9.22 -7.14
C PHE A 10 -9.23 -10.21 -6.75
N PHE A 11 -8.20 -10.37 -7.58
CA PHE A 11 -7.10 -11.29 -7.30
C PHE A 11 -5.97 -10.68 -6.44
N THR A 12 -5.96 -9.38 -6.20
CA THR A 12 -4.96 -8.69 -5.35
C THR A 12 -5.23 -8.87 -3.83
N ILE A 13 -5.68 -10.03 -3.41
CA ILE A 13 -5.95 -10.33 -1.99
C ILE A 13 -4.73 -10.92 -1.26
N THR A 14 -3.76 -11.41 -2.00
CA THR A 14 -2.61 -12.16 -1.46
C THR A 14 -1.83 -11.40 -0.36
N PRO A 15 -1.53 -10.10 -0.46
CA PRO A 15 -0.83 -9.36 0.59
C PRO A 15 -1.54 -9.37 1.93
N TYR A 16 -2.86 -9.48 1.93
CA TYR A 16 -3.68 -9.51 3.14
C TYR A 16 -3.75 -10.91 3.77
N LEU A 17 -3.51 -11.96 3.00
CA LEU A 17 -3.49 -13.35 3.48
C LEU A 17 -2.13 -13.72 4.09
N LEU A 18 -1.04 -13.11 3.62
CA LEU A 18 0.32 -13.43 4.08
C LEU A 18 0.53 -13.19 5.59
N PRO A 19 0.10 -12.07 6.20
CA PRO A 19 0.23 -11.87 7.65
C PRO A 19 -0.51 -12.92 8.46
N ALA A 20 -1.71 -13.33 8.03
CA ALA A 20 -2.49 -14.35 8.68
C ALA A 20 -1.84 -15.76 8.54
N TYR A 21 -1.21 -16.03 7.40
CA TYR A 21 -0.47 -17.27 7.19
C TYR A 21 0.78 -17.34 8.08
N VAL A 22 1.55 -16.27 8.13
CA VAL A 22 2.79 -16.17 8.91
C VAL A 22 2.47 -16.24 10.41
N SER A 23 1.44 -15.54 10.88
CA SER A 23 1.07 -15.53 12.30
C SER A 23 0.75 -16.92 12.87
N LYS A 24 0.31 -17.86 12.03
CA LYS A 24 0.02 -19.25 12.43
C LYS A 24 1.24 -20.17 12.46
N ARG A 25 2.40 -19.74 11.92
CA ARG A 25 3.58 -20.58 11.73
C ARG A 25 4.82 -20.10 12.46
N VAL A 26 4.82 -18.85 12.85
CA VAL A 26 5.93 -18.21 13.55
C VAL A 26 5.65 -18.25 15.05
N GLU A 27 6.68 -18.50 15.85
CA GLU A 27 6.57 -18.43 17.31
C GLU A 27 6.12 -17.03 17.76
N PRO A 28 5.32 -16.91 18.84
CA PRO A 28 4.83 -15.62 19.34
C PRO A 28 5.94 -14.59 19.58
N LYS A 29 7.13 -15.05 19.97
CA LYS A 29 8.30 -14.17 20.18
C LYS A 29 8.86 -13.57 18.90
N GLN A 30 8.66 -14.21 17.75
CA GLN A 30 9.17 -13.79 16.44
C GLN A 30 8.10 -13.13 15.57
N LEU A 31 6.85 -13.10 16.04
CA LEU A 31 5.71 -12.57 15.29
C LEU A 31 5.91 -11.10 14.89
N GLY A 32 6.44 -10.29 15.78
CA GLY A 32 6.76 -8.89 15.51
C GLY A 32 7.77 -8.71 14.39
N TYR A 33 8.86 -9.48 14.43
CA TYR A 33 9.89 -9.45 13.39
C TYR A 33 9.36 -9.91 12.03
N ALA A 34 8.62 -11.01 12.00
CA ALA A 34 8.03 -11.54 10.77
C ALA A 34 7.02 -10.57 10.15
N THR A 35 6.18 -9.95 10.96
CA THR A 35 5.21 -8.93 10.50
C THR A 35 5.93 -7.68 9.97
N ALA A 36 6.95 -7.21 10.67
CA ALA A 36 7.77 -6.08 10.23
C ALA A 36 8.44 -6.35 8.88
N THR A 37 9.01 -7.56 8.70
CA THR A 37 9.64 -7.97 7.44
C THR A 37 8.64 -7.99 6.28
N LEU A 38 7.44 -8.54 6.51
CA LEU A 38 6.36 -8.52 5.50
C LEU A 38 5.96 -7.09 5.12
N THR A 39 5.74 -6.23 6.11
CA THR A 39 5.37 -4.83 5.89
C THR A 39 6.45 -4.08 5.12
N THR A 40 7.72 -4.28 5.48
CA THR A 40 8.87 -3.71 4.76
C THR A 40 8.89 -4.18 3.31
N GLY A 41 8.66 -5.47 3.06
CA GLY A 41 8.57 -6.03 1.71
C GLY A 41 7.45 -5.40 0.89
N VAL A 42 6.27 -5.19 1.47
CA VAL A 42 5.14 -4.52 0.81
C VAL A 42 5.49 -3.08 0.45
N ILE A 43 6.04 -2.31 1.40
CA ILE A 43 6.42 -0.91 1.17
C ILE A 43 7.51 -0.82 0.10
N ALA A 44 8.55 -1.64 0.20
CA ALA A 44 9.62 -1.69 -0.80
C ALA A 44 9.09 -2.04 -2.19
N GLY A 45 8.18 -3.02 -2.28
CA GLY A 45 7.53 -3.41 -3.53
C GLY A 45 6.73 -2.27 -4.16
N ILE A 46 5.97 -1.51 -3.35
CA ILE A 46 5.21 -0.34 -3.82
C ILE A 46 6.16 0.73 -4.38
N LEU A 47 7.26 1.02 -3.69
CA LEU A 47 8.23 2.02 -4.11
C LEU A 47 8.94 1.63 -5.41
N VAL A 48 9.42 0.39 -5.49
CA VAL A 48 10.06 -0.15 -6.70
C VAL A 48 9.09 -0.17 -7.88
N ALA A 49 7.85 -0.60 -7.65
CA ALA A 49 6.82 -0.62 -8.71
C ALA A 49 6.51 0.79 -9.22
N ARG A 50 6.41 1.79 -8.34
CA ARG A 50 6.11 3.18 -8.75
C ARG A 50 7.27 3.80 -9.51
N ALA A 51 8.49 3.75 -8.96
CA ALA A 51 9.67 4.29 -9.62
C ALA A 51 9.93 3.57 -10.95
N GLY A 52 9.90 2.24 -10.94
CA GLY A 52 10.15 1.42 -12.11
C GLY A 52 9.08 1.59 -13.19
N SER A 53 7.80 1.67 -12.81
CA SER A 53 6.72 1.85 -13.80
C SER A 53 6.81 3.18 -14.54
N GLY A 54 7.23 4.26 -13.89
CA GLY A 54 7.44 5.56 -14.55
C GLY A 54 8.53 5.48 -15.61
N ILE A 55 9.70 4.93 -15.27
CA ILE A 55 10.84 4.76 -16.17
C ILE A 55 10.48 3.82 -17.35
N VAL A 56 9.87 2.68 -17.03
CA VAL A 56 9.47 1.71 -18.08
C VAL A 56 8.42 2.28 -19.00
N ALA A 57 7.43 3.02 -18.46
CA ALA A 57 6.37 3.62 -19.27
C ALA A 57 6.91 4.67 -20.25
N GLU A 58 7.88 5.48 -19.82
CA GLU A 58 8.51 6.50 -20.66
C GLU A 58 9.32 5.90 -21.82
N HIS A 59 10.12 4.86 -21.55
CA HIS A 59 11.03 4.30 -22.56
C HIS A 59 10.43 3.16 -23.39
N LEU A 60 9.56 2.33 -22.82
CA LEU A 60 9.01 1.14 -23.44
C LEU A 60 7.49 1.19 -23.64
N GLY A 61 6.88 2.27 -23.18
CA GLY A 61 5.44 2.47 -23.20
C GLY A 61 4.70 1.75 -22.06
N TRP A 62 3.49 2.22 -21.76
CA TRP A 62 2.69 1.76 -20.63
C TRP A 62 2.33 0.25 -20.67
N ARG A 63 2.25 -0.34 -21.86
CA ARG A 63 1.97 -1.79 -22.01
C ARG A 63 3.08 -2.67 -21.46
N ALA A 64 4.34 -2.23 -21.58
CA ALA A 64 5.49 -2.97 -21.06
C ALA A 64 5.44 -3.12 -19.52
N VAL A 65 4.91 -2.14 -18.82
CA VAL A 65 4.69 -2.22 -17.36
C VAL A 65 3.82 -3.40 -16.99
N TYR A 66 2.72 -3.61 -17.71
CA TYR A 66 1.80 -4.73 -17.46
C TYR A 66 2.41 -6.08 -17.84
N PHE A 67 3.19 -6.15 -18.92
CA PHE A 67 3.91 -7.39 -19.30
C PHE A 67 4.93 -7.77 -18.23
N ILE A 68 5.72 -6.82 -17.73
CA ILE A 68 6.69 -7.06 -16.64
C ILE A 68 5.95 -7.50 -15.37
N ALA A 69 4.91 -6.79 -14.97
CA ALA A 69 4.12 -7.14 -13.79
C ALA A 69 3.51 -8.55 -13.90
N THR A 70 2.95 -8.90 -15.06
CA THR A 70 2.38 -10.23 -15.33
C THR A 70 3.45 -11.31 -15.26
N SER A 71 4.63 -11.08 -15.84
CA SER A 71 5.74 -12.04 -15.84
C SER A 71 6.25 -12.28 -14.41
N LEU A 72 6.39 -11.22 -13.60
CA LEU A 72 6.77 -11.32 -12.20
C LEU A 72 5.72 -12.10 -11.38
N MET A 73 4.44 -11.79 -11.57
CA MET A 73 3.35 -12.50 -10.88
C MET A 73 3.30 -13.98 -11.27
N LEU A 74 3.51 -14.29 -12.54
CA LEU A 74 3.58 -15.67 -13.02
C LEU A 74 4.77 -16.40 -12.38
N GLY A 75 5.93 -15.77 -12.35
CA GLY A 75 7.13 -16.32 -11.72
C GLY A 75 6.90 -16.61 -10.22
N ILE A 76 6.29 -15.65 -9.49
CA ILE A 76 5.95 -15.84 -8.07
C ILE A 76 4.91 -16.96 -7.91
N THR A 77 3.90 -17.03 -8.76
CA THR A 77 2.86 -18.07 -8.69
C THR A 77 3.45 -19.46 -8.90
N ILE A 78 4.42 -19.59 -9.78
CA ILE A 78 5.13 -20.86 -10.00
C ILE A 78 6.08 -21.18 -8.83
N ALA A 79 6.78 -20.18 -8.30
CA ALA A 79 7.74 -20.36 -7.21
C ALA A 79 7.07 -20.66 -5.86
N LEU A 80 5.90 -20.08 -5.59
CA LEU A 80 5.21 -20.16 -4.30
C LEU A 80 4.97 -21.58 -3.80
N PRO A 81 4.48 -22.54 -4.62
CA PRO A 81 4.28 -23.93 -4.18
C PRO A 81 5.57 -24.67 -3.78
N PHE A 82 6.72 -24.21 -4.28
CA PHE A 82 8.03 -24.80 -3.94
C PHE A 82 8.63 -24.21 -2.66
N ILE A 83 8.28 -22.94 -2.37
CA ILE A 83 8.80 -22.21 -1.21
C ILE A 83 7.90 -22.42 0.01
N MET A 84 6.57 -22.47 -0.21
CA MET A 84 5.63 -22.65 0.89
C MET A 84 5.61 -24.12 1.36
N GLU A 85 5.83 -24.30 2.66
CA GLU A 85 5.66 -25.61 3.28
C GLU A 85 4.24 -26.11 3.11
N ARG A 86 4.09 -27.37 2.71
CA ARG A 86 2.79 -28.04 2.66
C ARG A 86 2.20 -28.11 4.06
N PRO A 87 0.89 -27.94 4.23
CA PRO A 87 0.25 -28.13 5.53
C PRO A 87 0.62 -29.53 6.05
N ARG A 88 1.26 -29.62 7.21
CA ARG A 88 1.44 -30.91 7.89
C ARG A 88 0.06 -31.46 8.16
N GLY A 89 -0.22 -32.66 7.64
CA GLY A 89 -1.51 -33.34 7.76
C GLY A 89 -1.83 -33.72 9.20
N GLY A 90 -2.25 -32.77 9.99
CA GLY A 90 -2.61 -32.89 11.40
C GLY A 90 -3.37 -31.69 11.93
N ASP A 91 -3.28 -30.56 11.25
CA ASP A 91 -4.12 -29.41 11.55
C ASP A 91 -5.58 -29.79 11.24
N LYS A 92 -6.33 -30.13 12.28
CA LYS A 92 -7.80 -30.20 12.21
C LYS A 92 -8.22 -28.78 11.73
N ARG A 93 -8.40 -28.64 10.43
CA ARG A 93 -9.03 -27.46 9.87
C ARG A 93 -10.33 -27.32 10.65
N ALA A 94 -10.45 -26.28 11.47
CA ALA A 94 -11.73 -25.86 11.96
C ALA A 94 -12.56 -25.58 10.70
N THR A 95 -13.39 -26.55 10.33
CA THR A 95 -14.25 -26.49 9.14
C THR A 95 -15.44 -25.61 9.47
N HIS A 96 -15.15 -24.31 9.70
CA HIS A 96 -16.21 -23.33 9.67
C HIS A 96 -16.63 -23.15 8.21
N PRO A 97 -17.86 -23.41 7.85
CA PRO A 97 -18.34 -23.18 6.50
C PRO A 97 -18.11 -21.71 6.14
N TYR A 98 -17.64 -21.45 4.91
CA TYR A 98 -17.30 -20.10 4.45
C TYR A 98 -18.39 -19.05 4.76
N PRO A 99 -19.70 -19.33 4.62
CA PRO A 99 -20.74 -18.40 5.02
C PRO A 99 -20.70 -18.03 6.51
N ALA A 100 -20.40 -18.98 7.38
CA ALA A 100 -20.29 -18.70 8.83
C ALA A 100 -19.11 -17.77 9.15
N LEU A 101 -18.01 -17.85 8.42
CA LEU A 101 -16.89 -16.91 8.52
C LEU A 101 -17.30 -15.48 8.10
N LEU A 102 -18.06 -15.35 7.02
CA LEU A 102 -18.58 -14.03 6.58
C LEU A 102 -19.53 -13.44 7.62
N VAL A 103 -20.46 -14.24 8.15
CA VAL A 103 -21.39 -13.81 9.18
C VAL A 103 -20.65 -13.43 10.47
N SER A 104 -19.62 -14.19 10.88
CA SER A 104 -18.82 -13.88 12.06
C SER A 104 -18.06 -12.56 11.89
N THR A 105 -17.55 -12.27 10.68
CA THR A 105 -16.89 -11.00 10.37
C THR A 105 -17.87 -9.82 10.48
N LEU A 106 -19.07 -9.96 9.95
CA LEU A 106 -20.14 -8.96 10.11
C LEU A 106 -20.55 -8.78 11.58
N GLY A 107 -20.57 -9.88 12.34
CA GLY A 107 -20.80 -9.85 13.79
C GLY A 107 -19.72 -9.05 14.54
N LEU A 108 -18.46 -9.21 14.17
CA LEU A 108 -17.34 -8.43 14.73
C LEU A 108 -17.47 -6.93 14.45
N LEU A 109 -17.94 -6.54 13.27
CA LEU A 109 -18.19 -5.14 12.94
C LEU A 109 -19.27 -4.51 13.83
N LYS A 110 -20.33 -5.27 14.14
CA LYS A 110 -21.39 -4.83 15.07
C LYS A 110 -20.89 -4.76 16.52
N ALA A 111 -20.09 -5.74 16.94
CA ALA A 111 -19.57 -5.80 18.31
C ALA A 111 -18.50 -4.72 18.59
N HIS A 112 -17.77 -4.30 17.56
CA HIS A 112 -16.66 -3.36 17.69
C HIS A 112 -16.78 -2.18 16.71
N PRO A 113 -17.61 -1.17 16.97
CA PRO A 113 -17.80 -0.02 16.07
C PRO A 113 -16.51 0.78 15.82
N SER A 114 -15.54 0.69 16.74
CA SER A 114 -14.20 1.28 16.55
C SER A 114 -13.44 0.72 15.34
N VAL A 115 -13.73 -0.52 14.94
CA VAL A 115 -13.14 -1.14 13.74
C VAL A 115 -13.68 -0.47 12.49
N ILE A 116 -14.99 -0.19 12.44
CA ILE A 116 -15.63 0.52 11.31
C ILE A 116 -15.03 1.92 11.19
N LEU A 117 -14.96 2.67 12.30
CA LEU A 117 -14.38 4.01 12.29
C LEU A 117 -12.91 3.98 11.83
N SER A 118 -12.12 3.04 12.35
CA SER A 118 -10.71 2.90 11.95
C SER A 118 -10.56 2.54 10.49
N GLY A 119 -11.38 1.62 9.99
CA GLY A 119 -11.39 1.21 8.59
C GLY A 119 -11.82 2.34 7.65
N SER A 120 -12.84 3.12 8.04
CA SER A 120 -13.30 4.26 7.26
C SER A 120 -12.22 5.35 7.16
N VAL A 121 -11.58 5.71 8.27
CA VAL A 121 -10.48 6.69 8.26
C VAL A 121 -9.32 6.19 7.40
N GLN A 122 -8.93 4.93 7.55
CA GLN A 122 -7.87 4.35 6.73
C GLN A 122 -8.23 4.32 5.25
N GLY A 123 -9.46 3.93 4.91
CA GLY A 123 -9.94 3.89 3.53
C GLY A 123 -9.98 5.28 2.89
N LEU A 124 -10.47 6.30 3.61
CA LEU A 124 -10.47 7.68 3.14
C LEU A 124 -9.05 8.21 2.96
N SER A 125 -8.16 7.98 3.92
CA SER A 125 -6.76 8.42 3.81
C SER A 125 -6.06 7.77 2.62
N PHE A 126 -6.29 6.48 2.39
CA PHE A 126 -5.74 5.78 1.23
C PHE A 126 -6.36 6.27 -0.09
N GLY A 127 -7.65 6.56 -0.10
CA GLY A 127 -8.35 7.16 -1.25
C GLY A 127 -7.76 8.54 -1.61
N VAL A 128 -7.55 9.41 -0.63
CA VAL A 128 -6.89 10.72 -0.84
C VAL A 128 -5.48 10.53 -1.39
N PHE A 129 -4.71 9.61 -0.83
CA PHE A 129 -3.37 9.28 -1.31
C PHE A 129 -3.36 8.84 -2.78
N LEU A 130 -4.26 7.95 -3.19
CA LEU A 130 -4.38 7.52 -4.58
C LEU A 130 -4.82 8.67 -5.50
N ALA A 131 -5.79 9.48 -5.08
CA ALA A 131 -6.27 10.62 -5.85
C ALA A 131 -5.17 11.66 -6.07
N VAL A 132 -4.35 11.92 -5.06
CA VAL A 132 -3.20 12.84 -5.17
C VAL A 132 -2.17 12.32 -6.16
N TRP A 133 -1.79 11.02 -6.07
CA TRP A 133 -0.83 10.46 -7.02
C TRP A 133 -1.35 10.45 -8.45
N LEU A 134 -2.64 10.17 -8.66
CA LEU A 134 -3.27 10.27 -9.98
C LEU A 134 -3.28 11.72 -10.49
N GLY A 135 -3.72 12.65 -9.64
CA GLY A 135 -3.77 14.07 -9.97
C GLY A 135 -2.38 14.65 -10.26
N LEU A 136 -1.37 14.25 -9.48
CA LEU A 136 0.02 14.66 -9.69
C LEU A 136 0.55 14.14 -11.04
N GLY A 137 0.28 12.88 -11.37
CA GLY A 137 0.64 12.31 -12.66
C GLY A 137 0.03 13.10 -13.82
N LEU A 138 -1.27 13.37 -13.76
CA LEU A 138 -1.98 14.14 -14.79
C LEU A 138 -1.49 15.61 -14.86
N HIS A 139 -1.19 16.21 -13.71
CA HIS A 139 -0.73 17.60 -13.64
C HIS A 139 0.68 17.77 -14.24
N LEU A 140 1.61 16.91 -13.85
CA LEU A 140 3.00 16.98 -14.32
C LEU A 140 3.13 16.66 -15.82
N THR A 141 2.32 15.73 -16.31
CA THR A 141 2.30 15.37 -17.75
C THR A 141 1.41 16.27 -18.59
N SER A 142 0.78 17.30 -17.98
CA SER A 142 -0.07 18.26 -18.70
C SER A 142 0.78 19.12 -19.63
N PRO A 143 0.19 19.68 -20.73
CA PRO A 143 0.89 20.57 -21.65
C PRO A 143 1.50 21.82 -20.99
N GLN A 144 0.96 22.25 -19.84
CA GLN A 144 1.47 23.41 -19.10
C GLN A 144 2.78 23.12 -18.38
N MET A 145 2.94 21.90 -17.84
CA MET A 145 4.14 21.51 -17.10
C MET A 145 5.17 20.81 -17.99
N GLY A 146 4.72 20.04 -18.99
CA GLY A 146 5.56 19.44 -20.04
C GLY A 146 6.56 18.39 -19.57
N TYR A 147 6.36 17.79 -18.37
CA TYR A 147 7.24 16.74 -17.87
C TYR A 147 6.85 15.37 -18.41
N GLY A 148 7.83 14.48 -18.55
CA GLY A 148 7.62 13.07 -18.88
C GLY A 148 7.05 12.26 -17.70
N VAL A 149 6.56 11.07 -17.98
CA VAL A 149 6.02 10.15 -16.97
C VAL A 149 7.12 9.66 -16.01
N ASP A 150 8.37 9.64 -16.45
CA ASP A 150 9.56 9.31 -15.66
C ASP A 150 9.72 10.22 -14.43
N VAL A 151 9.39 11.51 -14.56
CA VAL A 151 9.45 12.47 -13.43
C VAL A 151 8.53 12.07 -12.31
N VAL A 152 7.34 11.53 -12.60
CA VAL A 152 6.42 10.98 -11.60
C VAL A 152 7.07 9.78 -10.90
N GLY A 153 7.78 8.94 -11.64
CA GLY A 153 8.57 7.84 -11.10
C GLY A 153 9.70 8.30 -10.17
N TYR A 154 10.45 9.35 -10.54
CA TYR A 154 11.50 9.92 -9.69
C TYR A 154 10.94 10.54 -8.40
N LEU A 155 9.81 11.23 -8.47
CA LEU A 155 9.13 11.73 -7.27
C LEU A 155 8.67 10.59 -6.36
N ALA A 156 8.20 9.49 -6.93
CA ALA A 156 7.86 8.30 -6.17
C ALA A 156 9.12 7.66 -5.52
N ALA A 157 10.25 7.63 -6.22
CA ALA A 157 11.52 7.14 -5.67
C ALA A 157 11.99 8.00 -4.49
N PHE A 158 11.76 9.31 -4.52
CA PHE A 158 12.08 10.22 -3.41
C PHE A 158 11.31 9.87 -2.12
N SER A 159 10.14 9.23 -2.25
CA SER A 159 9.36 8.71 -1.11
C SER A 159 10.07 7.60 -0.32
N VAL A 160 11.20 7.06 -0.81
CA VAL A 160 12.07 6.12 -0.05
C VAL A 160 12.55 6.76 1.26
N LEU A 161 12.71 8.09 1.32
CA LEU A 161 13.05 8.79 2.55
C LEU A 161 12.04 8.54 3.68
N ASN A 162 10.79 8.25 3.33
CA ASN A 162 9.74 7.96 4.30
C ASN A 162 9.90 6.61 5.00
N LEU A 163 10.64 5.65 4.42
CA LEU A 163 10.98 4.40 5.09
C LEU A 163 11.77 4.66 6.40
N VAL A 164 12.65 5.66 6.38
CA VAL A 164 13.45 6.04 7.54
C VAL A 164 12.60 6.77 8.58
N THR A 165 11.66 7.60 8.14
CA THR A 165 10.78 8.37 9.02
C THR A 165 9.67 7.53 9.60
N THR A 166 9.16 6.53 8.89
CA THR A 166 8.06 5.65 9.33
C THR A 166 8.37 4.96 10.66
N ALA A 167 9.59 4.44 10.83
CA ALA A 167 9.99 3.79 12.07
C ALA A 167 10.05 4.76 13.28
N ARG A 168 10.39 6.03 13.04
CA ARG A 168 10.40 7.08 14.07
C ARG A 168 8.99 7.54 14.40
N LEU A 169 8.14 7.72 13.38
CA LEU A 169 6.73 8.07 13.53
C LEU A 169 5.95 6.98 14.25
N GLY A 170 6.25 5.70 13.98
CA GLY A 170 5.66 4.58 14.72
C GLY A 170 5.93 4.66 16.22
N ARG A 171 7.18 4.84 16.62
CA ARG A 171 7.56 4.99 18.03
C ARG A 171 6.93 6.23 18.68
N TRP A 172 6.84 7.33 17.96
CA TRP A 172 6.15 8.53 18.44
C TRP A 172 4.65 8.26 18.61
N ALA A 173 4.01 7.58 17.67
CA ALA A 173 2.60 7.23 17.72
C ALA A 173 2.28 6.31 18.91
N ASP A 174 3.17 5.37 19.22
CA ASP A 174 3.05 4.50 20.41
C ASP A 174 3.08 5.32 21.72
N GLY A 175 3.91 6.35 21.78
CA GLY A 175 4.00 7.24 22.94
C GLY A 175 2.81 8.18 23.12
N VAL A 176 2.24 8.70 22.03
CA VAL A 176 1.13 9.68 22.07
C VAL A 176 -0.23 8.99 22.16
N GLY A 177 -0.30 7.73 21.75
CA GLY A 177 -1.49 6.93 21.71
C GLY A 177 -2.22 6.97 20.34
N PRO A 178 -2.93 5.88 19.97
CA PRO A 178 -3.40 5.68 18.60
C PRO A 178 -4.45 6.71 18.14
N ARG A 179 -5.27 7.23 19.03
CA ARG A 179 -6.29 8.24 18.69
C ARG A 179 -5.65 9.58 18.34
N ARG A 180 -4.73 10.07 19.15
CA ARG A 180 -4.06 11.37 18.95
C ARG A 180 -3.12 11.29 17.73
N ALA A 181 -2.34 10.23 17.63
CA ALA A 181 -1.47 10.01 16.48
C ALA A 181 -2.24 10.06 15.16
N ARG A 182 -3.38 9.36 15.08
CA ARG A 182 -4.24 9.37 13.89
C ARG A 182 -4.74 10.77 13.56
N LEU A 183 -5.20 11.54 14.56
CA LEU A 183 -5.68 12.90 14.36
C LEU A 183 -4.58 13.81 13.83
N TYR A 184 -3.39 13.78 14.42
CA TYR A 184 -2.25 14.58 13.96
C TYR A 184 -1.85 14.22 12.53
N LEU A 185 -1.74 12.92 12.21
CA LEU A 185 -1.39 12.47 10.87
C LEU A 185 -2.47 12.85 9.83
N SER A 186 -3.75 12.79 10.18
CA SER A 186 -4.83 13.25 9.30
C SER A 186 -4.77 14.76 9.06
N VAL A 187 -4.45 15.56 10.07
CA VAL A 187 -4.26 17.02 9.91
C VAL A 187 -3.06 17.30 9.00
N VAL A 188 -1.94 16.59 9.20
CA VAL A 188 -0.75 16.71 8.33
C VAL A 188 -1.10 16.33 6.88
N GLN A 189 -1.88 15.28 6.67
CA GLN A 189 -2.33 14.88 5.34
C GLN A 189 -3.19 15.95 4.67
N VAL A 190 -4.16 16.53 5.40
CA VAL A 190 -4.99 17.62 4.88
C VAL A 190 -4.14 18.86 4.56
N ALA A 191 -3.21 19.22 5.44
CA ALA A 191 -2.27 20.32 5.18
C ALA A 191 -1.40 20.04 3.94
N GLY A 192 -0.91 18.81 3.78
CA GLY A 192 -0.18 18.37 2.58
C GLY A 192 -1.00 18.56 1.30
N VAL A 193 -2.28 18.15 1.29
CA VAL A 193 -3.17 18.37 0.15
C VAL A 193 -3.36 19.87 -0.16
N ALA A 194 -3.56 20.69 0.87
CA ALA A 194 -3.69 22.14 0.70
C ALA A 194 -2.41 22.77 0.12
N LEU A 195 -1.24 22.32 0.57
CA LEU A 195 0.07 22.77 0.07
C LEU A 195 0.30 22.36 -1.40
N LEU A 196 -0.24 21.22 -1.85
CA LEU A 196 -0.18 20.85 -3.27
C LEU A 196 -0.85 21.91 -4.15
N TYR A 197 -1.98 22.47 -3.70
CA TYR A 197 -2.67 23.54 -4.45
C TYR A 197 -1.81 24.81 -4.55
N VAL A 198 -1.12 25.18 -3.47
CA VAL A 198 -0.28 26.38 -3.42
C VAL A 198 1.02 26.20 -4.22
N PHE A 199 1.64 25.03 -4.10
CA PHE A 199 2.96 24.73 -4.66
C PHE A 199 2.90 24.04 -6.03
N GLY A 200 1.72 23.86 -6.61
CA GLY A 200 1.50 23.14 -7.86
C GLY A 200 2.29 23.64 -9.06
N HIS A 201 2.82 24.86 -9.01
CA HIS A 201 3.54 25.50 -10.11
C HIS A 201 5.06 25.18 -10.15
N SER A 202 5.62 24.55 -9.12
CA SER A 202 7.05 24.27 -9.03
C SER A 202 7.32 22.83 -8.59
N LEU A 203 8.09 22.10 -9.41
CA LEU A 203 8.47 20.71 -9.13
C LEU A 203 9.17 20.56 -7.77
N PHE A 204 10.09 21.50 -7.44
CA PHE A 204 10.83 21.45 -6.17
C PHE A 204 9.92 21.67 -4.95
N LEU A 205 8.97 22.61 -5.07
CA LEU A 205 8.04 22.89 -3.99
C LEU A 205 7.01 21.77 -3.78
N LEU A 206 6.67 21.03 -4.84
CA LEU A 206 5.82 19.83 -4.77
C LEU A 206 6.43 18.70 -3.94
N MET A 207 7.76 18.65 -3.80
CA MET A 207 8.41 17.62 -2.98
C MET A 207 8.00 17.72 -1.50
N ILE A 208 7.75 18.93 -0.97
CA ILE A 208 7.38 19.14 0.44
C ILE A 208 6.05 18.45 0.76
N PRO A 209 4.93 18.77 0.10
CA PRO A 209 3.65 18.11 0.38
C PRO A 209 3.66 16.60 0.05
N ILE A 210 4.42 16.17 -0.95
CA ILE A 210 4.55 14.74 -1.27
C ILE A 210 5.21 13.98 -0.10
N VAL A 211 6.27 14.53 0.49
CA VAL A 211 6.91 13.92 1.67
C VAL A 211 5.99 13.97 2.89
N MET A 212 5.21 15.02 3.06
CA MET A 212 4.24 15.12 4.17
C MET A 212 3.09 14.11 4.09
N MET A 213 2.74 13.69 2.87
CA MET A 213 1.58 12.82 2.64
C MET A 213 1.92 11.33 2.57
N ASN A 214 3.18 10.97 2.39
CA ASN A 214 3.65 9.60 2.34
C ASN A 214 4.10 9.11 3.70
#